data_8e87a7409b174143516d850224533002
#
_entry.id   8e87a7409b174143516d850224533002
#
_cell.length_a   1.000
_cell.length_b   1.000
_cell.length_c   1.000
_cell.angle_alpha   90.00
_cell.angle_beta   90.00
_cell.angle_gamma   90.00
#
_symmetry.space_group_name_H-M   'P 1'
#
loop_
_entity.id
_entity.type
_entity.pdbx_description
1 polymer ?
#
loop_
_entity_poly.entity_id
_entity_poly.type
_entity_poly.pdbx_seq_one_letter_code
_entity_poly.pdbx_strand_id
1 'polypeptide(L)'
;MNPRQNLDKQMLRIITGYAVGIVAAFLLGSMLGTQVVLASVQSMGLEVSWAARVDATLDDLLGLSATLLPVMALVLAVVWGLYDVIMTRMRSARGPYHYALVGGLCILALHPLLGAVLDVDVFAATRSWFGLLTQATAGAFGGWCCGRVRI
;
A
#
# COMPACT_ATOMS: atom_id res chain seq x y z
N MET A 1 17.34 30.51 -13.99
CA MET A 1 17.26 29.15 -13.41
C MET A 1 17.27 28.15 -14.56
N ASN A 2 18.20 27.16 -14.55
CA ASN A 2 18.40 26.26 -15.69
C ASN A 2 17.19 25.31 -15.84
N PRO A 3 16.55 25.20 -17.04
CA PRO A 3 15.40 24.32 -17.27
C PRO A 3 15.65 22.84 -16.90
N ARG A 4 16.87 22.36 -17.08
CA ARG A 4 17.29 20.99 -16.72
C ARG A 4 17.21 20.76 -15.19
N GLN A 5 17.66 21.70 -14.38
CA GLN A 5 17.61 21.57 -12.92
C GLN A 5 16.18 21.51 -12.38
N ASN A 6 15.22 22.17 -13.05
CA ASN A 6 13.81 22.09 -12.66
C ASN A 6 13.20 20.72 -12.98
N LEU A 7 13.54 20.14 -14.14
CA LEU A 7 13.11 18.80 -14.53
C LEU A 7 13.65 17.75 -13.56
N ASP A 8 14.95 17.83 -13.21
CA ASP A 8 15.58 16.90 -12.28
C ASP A 8 14.93 16.94 -10.90
N LYS A 9 14.64 18.14 -10.37
CA LYS A 9 13.94 18.32 -9.09
C LYS A 9 12.52 17.73 -9.13
N GLN A 10 11.81 17.95 -10.24
CA GLN A 10 10.45 17.41 -10.41
C GLN A 10 10.45 15.88 -10.48
N MET A 11 11.37 15.29 -11.25
CA MET A 11 11.53 13.84 -11.32
C MET A 11 11.88 13.24 -9.96
N LEU A 12 12.81 13.86 -9.23
CA LEU A 12 13.19 13.41 -7.89
C LEU A 12 11.99 13.41 -6.93
N ARG A 13 11.17 14.47 -6.94
CA ARG A 13 9.94 14.55 -6.11
C ARG A 13 8.93 13.44 -6.46
N ILE A 14 8.79 13.11 -7.74
CA ILE A 14 7.91 12.02 -8.18
C ILE A 14 8.41 10.69 -7.64
N ILE A 15 9.67 10.36 -7.87
CA ILE A 15 10.29 9.10 -7.43
C ILE A 15 10.24 8.98 -5.91
N THR A 16 10.64 10.03 -5.19
CA THR A 16 10.61 10.04 -3.72
C THR A 16 9.18 9.89 -3.19
N GLY A 17 8.20 10.58 -3.79
CA GLY A 17 6.81 10.48 -3.40
C GLY A 17 6.25 9.06 -3.58
N TYR A 18 6.56 8.42 -4.71
CA TYR A 18 6.16 7.03 -4.95
C TYR A 18 6.83 6.08 -3.97
N ALA A 19 8.15 6.20 -3.77
CA ALA A 19 8.88 5.36 -2.83
C ALA A 19 8.33 5.46 -1.40
N VAL A 20 8.13 6.69 -0.91
CA VAL A 20 7.56 6.94 0.43
C VAL A 20 6.14 6.37 0.53
N GLY A 21 5.30 6.59 -0.48
CA GLY A 21 3.93 6.08 -0.49
C GLY A 21 3.86 4.55 -0.48
N ILE A 22 4.69 3.89 -1.30
CA ILE A 22 4.75 2.43 -1.38
C ILE A 22 5.23 1.83 -0.06
N VAL A 23 6.32 2.36 0.49
CA VAL A 23 6.86 1.88 1.77
C VAL A 23 5.85 2.09 2.90
N ALA A 24 5.19 3.26 2.96
CA ALA A 24 4.16 3.53 3.95
C ALA A 24 2.96 2.58 3.83
N ALA A 25 2.48 2.31 2.61
CA ALA A 25 1.40 1.35 2.36
C ALA A 25 1.80 -0.07 2.79
N PHE A 26 3.01 -0.51 2.43
CA PHE A 26 3.52 -1.83 2.80
C PHE A 26 3.66 -1.99 4.31
N LEU A 27 4.32 -1.05 4.99
CA LEU A 27 4.53 -1.12 6.45
C LEU A 27 3.20 -1.18 7.19
N LEU A 28 2.29 -0.25 6.88
CA LEU A 28 0.98 -0.21 7.53
C LEU A 28 0.13 -1.44 7.18
N GLY A 29 0.16 -1.89 5.93
CA GLY A 29 -0.58 -3.07 5.46
C GLY A 29 -0.10 -4.35 6.13
N SER A 30 1.21 -4.57 6.22
CA SER A 30 1.79 -5.72 6.90
C SER A 30 1.43 -5.70 8.39
N MET A 31 1.64 -4.57 9.08
CA MET A 31 1.31 -4.44 10.51
C MET A 31 -0.17 -4.71 10.79
N LEU A 32 -1.08 -4.08 10.06
CA LEU A 32 -2.51 -4.28 10.24
C LEU A 32 -2.94 -5.70 9.88
N GLY A 33 -2.37 -6.27 8.81
CA GLY A 33 -2.64 -7.63 8.38
C GLY A 33 -2.30 -8.65 9.45
N THR A 34 -1.10 -8.56 10.04
CA THR A 34 -0.68 -9.40 11.16
C THR A 34 -1.66 -9.30 12.33
N GLN A 35 -2.09 -8.08 12.69
CA GLN A 35 -3.04 -7.92 13.81
C GLN A 35 -4.41 -8.53 13.50
N VAL A 36 -4.90 -8.47 12.27
CA VAL A 36 -6.14 -9.12 11.85
C VAL A 36 -6.04 -10.65 11.98
N VAL A 37 -4.93 -11.24 11.54
CA VAL A 37 -4.68 -12.67 11.65
C VAL A 37 -4.60 -13.10 13.12
N LEU A 38 -3.84 -12.38 13.95
CA LEU A 38 -3.70 -12.67 15.37
C LEU A 38 -5.02 -12.49 16.14
N ALA A 39 -5.86 -11.53 15.76
CA ALA A 39 -7.21 -11.39 16.33
C ALA A 39 -8.08 -12.60 15.97
N SER A 40 -7.97 -13.16 14.76
CA SER A 40 -8.65 -14.39 14.38
C SER A 40 -8.17 -15.59 15.22
N VAL A 41 -6.86 -15.69 15.47
CA VAL A 41 -6.30 -16.74 16.34
C VAL A 41 -6.84 -16.64 17.77
N GLN A 42 -6.93 -15.41 18.31
CA GLN A 42 -7.52 -15.21 19.64
C GLN A 42 -9.02 -15.56 19.68
N SER A 43 -9.77 -15.31 18.61
CA SER A 43 -11.19 -15.68 18.56
C SER A 43 -11.42 -17.20 18.58
N MET A 44 -10.41 -17.99 18.25
CA MET A 44 -10.42 -19.47 18.38
C MET A 44 -10.03 -19.96 19.79
N GLY A 45 -9.88 -19.07 20.76
CA GLY A 45 -9.56 -19.41 22.14
C GLY A 45 -8.07 -19.58 22.45
N LEU A 46 -7.19 -19.21 21.51
CA LEU A 46 -5.74 -19.24 21.73
C LEU A 46 -5.25 -17.92 22.32
N GLU A 47 -4.39 -18.00 23.33
CA GLU A 47 -3.77 -16.83 23.92
C GLU A 47 -2.62 -16.31 23.05
N VAL A 48 -2.64 -15.02 22.74
CA VAL A 48 -1.58 -14.34 22.01
C VAL A 48 -0.96 -13.27 22.90
N SER A 49 0.25 -13.52 23.35
CA SER A 49 1.00 -12.57 24.17
C SER A 49 1.45 -11.33 23.36
N TRP A 50 1.80 -10.24 24.05
CA TRP A 50 2.36 -9.07 23.40
C TRP A 50 3.70 -9.37 22.70
N ALA A 51 4.55 -10.21 23.29
CA ALA A 51 5.80 -10.63 22.65
C ALA A 51 5.52 -11.35 21.33
N ALA A 52 4.59 -12.32 21.32
CA ALA A 52 4.20 -13.03 20.10
C ALA A 52 3.65 -12.09 19.03
N ARG A 53 2.94 -11.01 19.41
CA ARG A 53 2.46 -10.00 18.45
C ARG A 53 3.60 -9.24 17.80
N VAL A 54 4.59 -8.83 18.59
CA VAL A 54 5.76 -8.10 18.07
C VAL A 54 6.58 -9.01 17.15
N ASP A 55 6.89 -10.21 17.60
CA ASP A 55 7.66 -11.18 16.82
C ASP A 55 6.97 -11.50 15.49
N ALA A 56 5.68 -11.85 15.51
CA ALA A 56 4.92 -12.12 14.29
C ALA A 56 4.87 -10.91 13.34
N THR A 57 4.77 -9.69 13.89
CA THR A 57 4.77 -8.47 13.05
C THR A 57 6.12 -8.25 12.37
N LEU A 58 7.23 -8.50 13.07
CA LEU A 58 8.57 -8.39 12.51
C LEU A 58 8.84 -9.47 11.47
N ASP A 59 8.44 -10.70 11.74
CA ASP A 59 8.56 -11.83 10.83
C ASP A 59 7.76 -11.59 9.53
N ASP A 60 6.52 -11.07 9.63
CA ASP A 60 5.71 -10.72 8.48
C ASP A 60 6.33 -9.57 7.67
N LEU A 61 6.83 -8.52 8.33
CA LEU A 61 7.52 -7.42 7.64
C LEU A 61 8.73 -7.92 6.84
N LEU A 62 9.53 -8.80 7.43
CA LEU A 62 10.71 -9.36 6.75
C LEU A 62 10.30 -10.35 5.65
N GLY A 63 9.41 -11.28 5.95
CA GLY A 63 8.97 -12.31 5.02
C GLY A 63 8.21 -11.75 3.80
N LEU A 64 7.31 -10.80 4.02
CA LEU A 64 6.52 -10.18 2.96
C LEU A 64 7.30 -9.11 2.17
N SER A 65 8.42 -8.61 2.70
CA SER A 65 9.24 -7.63 1.99
C SER A 65 9.77 -8.12 0.65
N ALA A 66 10.09 -9.42 0.54
CA ALA A 66 10.59 -10.01 -0.69
C ALA A 66 9.49 -10.35 -1.71
N THR A 67 8.26 -10.52 -1.28
CA THR A 67 7.14 -10.98 -2.12
C THR A 67 6.09 -9.91 -2.34
N LEU A 68 5.48 -9.42 -1.27
CA LEU A 68 4.36 -8.46 -1.35
C LEU A 68 4.82 -7.05 -1.71
N LEU A 69 5.96 -6.59 -1.16
CA LEU A 69 6.46 -5.23 -1.44
C LEU A 69 6.74 -4.98 -2.93
N PRO A 70 7.42 -5.87 -3.69
CA PRO A 70 7.62 -5.68 -5.13
C PRO A 70 6.30 -5.64 -5.91
N VAL A 71 5.33 -6.48 -5.56
CA VAL A 71 4.02 -6.49 -6.21
C VAL A 71 3.27 -5.19 -5.93
N MET A 72 3.22 -4.75 -4.68
CA MET A 72 2.62 -3.47 -4.31
C MET A 72 3.32 -2.29 -4.98
N ALA A 73 4.66 -2.33 -5.04
CA ALA A 73 5.46 -1.29 -5.69
C ALA A 73 5.11 -1.16 -7.18
N LEU A 74 5.06 -2.29 -7.88
CA LEU A 74 4.69 -2.31 -9.30
C LEU A 74 3.27 -1.76 -9.51
N VAL A 75 2.30 -2.29 -8.79
CA VAL A 75 0.89 -1.96 -9.00
C VAL A 75 0.59 -0.51 -8.61
N LEU A 76 1.05 -0.05 -7.44
CA LEU A 76 0.84 1.33 -6.99
C LEU A 76 1.56 2.33 -7.89
N ALA A 77 2.80 2.04 -8.34
CA ALA A 77 3.52 2.91 -9.25
C ALA A 77 2.80 3.05 -10.60
N VAL A 78 2.29 1.96 -11.16
CA VAL A 78 1.51 1.98 -12.40
C VAL A 78 0.22 2.77 -12.24
N VAL A 79 -0.54 2.50 -11.17
CA VAL A 79 -1.85 3.14 -10.97
C VAL A 79 -1.70 4.63 -10.67
N TRP A 80 -0.75 5.04 -9.83
CA TRP A 80 -0.48 6.46 -9.60
C TRP A 80 0.11 7.14 -10.84
N GLY A 81 0.93 6.43 -11.63
CA GLY A 81 1.44 6.94 -12.91
C GLY A 81 0.32 7.19 -13.92
N LEU A 82 -0.62 6.25 -14.06
CA LEU A 82 -1.82 6.43 -14.90
C LEU A 82 -2.69 7.59 -14.40
N TYR A 83 -2.91 7.66 -13.10
CA TYR A 83 -3.62 8.80 -12.49
C TYR A 83 -2.94 10.14 -12.85
N ASP A 84 -1.61 10.22 -12.77
CA ASP A 84 -0.87 11.42 -13.14
C ASP A 84 -1.02 11.80 -14.59
N VAL A 85 -0.96 10.83 -15.49
CA VAL A 85 -1.16 11.06 -16.94
C VAL A 85 -2.57 11.58 -17.20
N ILE A 86 -3.59 10.96 -16.61
CA ILE A 86 -4.99 11.36 -16.75
C ILE A 86 -5.19 12.79 -16.25
N MET A 87 -4.73 13.11 -15.04
CA MET A 87 -4.87 14.44 -14.45
C MET A 87 -4.12 15.51 -15.25
N THR A 88 -2.98 15.17 -15.85
CA THR A 88 -2.25 16.07 -16.75
C THR A 88 -3.05 16.36 -18.02
N ARG A 89 -3.64 15.33 -18.61
CA ARG A 89 -4.47 15.47 -19.82
C ARG A 89 -5.75 16.26 -19.57
N MET A 90 -6.37 16.05 -18.42
CA MET A 90 -7.59 16.75 -18.01
C MET A 90 -7.31 18.16 -17.46
N ARG A 91 -6.05 18.57 -17.30
CA ARG A 91 -5.64 19.83 -16.67
C ARG A 91 -6.28 20.04 -15.29
N SER A 92 -6.53 18.94 -14.58
CA SER A 92 -7.17 18.95 -13.28
C SER A 92 -6.15 19.07 -12.14
N ALA A 93 -6.59 19.66 -11.03
CA ALA A 93 -5.77 19.79 -9.83
C ALA A 93 -5.52 18.40 -9.19
N ARG A 94 -4.29 18.20 -8.71
CA ARG A 94 -3.90 17.00 -7.97
C ARG A 94 -3.84 17.34 -6.49
N GLY A 95 -4.33 16.41 -5.68
CA GLY A 95 -4.30 16.58 -4.23
C GLY A 95 -3.97 15.26 -3.53
N PRO A 96 -3.44 15.30 -2.29
CA PRO A 96 -3.06 14.10 -1.55
C PRO A 96 -4.25 13.16 -1.33
N TYR A 97 -5.46 13.68 -1.20
CA TYR A 97 -6.68 12.88 -1.04
C TYR A 97 -7.02 12.05 -2.30
N HIS A 98 -6.72 12.56 -3.48
CA HIS A 98 -6.92 11.81 -4.73
C HIS A 98 -5.95 10.62 -4.82
N TYR A 99 -4.67 10.81 -4.45
CA TYR A 99 -3.71 9.71 -4.37
C TYR A 99 -4.11 8.69 -3.31
N ALA A 100 -4.65 9.14 -2.17
CA ALA A 100 -5.20 8.27 -1.13
C ALA A 100 -6.36 7.41 -1.68
N LEU A 101 -7.33 8.03 -2.34
CA LEU A 101 -8.46 7.31 -2.93
C LEU A 101 -8.01 6.27 -3.94
N VAL A 102 -7.12 6.68 -4.87
CA VAL A 102 -6.59 5.79 -5.91
C VAL A 102 -5.78 4.65 -5.30
N GLY A 103 -4.92 4.91 -4.30
CA GLY A 103 -4.16 3.89 -3.60
C GLY A 103 -5.03 2.91 -2.82
N GLY A 104 -6.04 3.41 -2.11
CA GLY A 104 -7.00 2.58 -1.37
C GLY A 104 -7.81 1.66 -2.28
N LEU A 105 -8.39 2.20 -3.35
CA LEU A 105 -9.15 1.41 -4.34
C LEU A 105 -8.26 0.40 -5.07
N CYS A 106 -7.01 0.77 -5.37
CA CYS A 106 -6.04 -0.12 -5.99
C CYS A 106 -5.77 -1.34 -5.11
N ILE A 107 -5.47 -1.14 -3.84
CA ILE A 107 -5.20 -2.25 -2.91
C ILE A 107 -6.46 -3.06 -2.63
N LEU A 108 -7.63 -2.41 -2.53
CA LEU A 108 -8.92 -3.09 -2.39
C LEU A 108 -9.20 -4.07 -3.54
N ALA A 109 -8.83 -3.70 -4.76
CA ALA A 109 -9.00 -4.55 -5.95
C ALA A 109 -7.87 -5.57 -6.12
N LEU A 110 -6.64 -5.24 -5.72
CA LEU A 110 -5.44 -6.05 -5.92
C LEU A 110 -5.57 -7.44 -5.26
N HIS A 111 -5.96 -7.48 -3.99
CA HIS A 111 -6.00 -8.74 -3.24
C HIS A 111 -7.02 -9.75 -3.80
N PRO A 112 -8.29 -9.38 -4.06
CA PRO A 112 -9.23 -10.30 -4.70
C PRO A 112 -8.79 -10.72 -6.11
N LEU A 113 -8.17 -9.80 -6.86
CA LEU A 113 -7.67 -10.10 -8.20
C LEU A 113 -6.52 -11.12 -8.15
N LEU A 114 -5.58 -10.97 -7.22
CA LEU A 114 -4.50 -11.94 -7.02
C LEU A 114 -5.07 -13.32 -6.63
N GLY A 115 -6.05 -13.36 -5.72
CA GLY A 115 -6.73 -14.60 -5.36
C GLY A 115 -7.40 -15.28 -6.55
N ALA A 116 -8.09 -14.50 -7.40
CA ALA A 116 -8.75 -15.02 -8.60
C ALA A 116 -7.78 -15.51 -9.69
N VAL A 117 -6.62 -14.84 -9.83
CA VAL A 117 -5.62 -15.20 -10.87
C VAL A 117 -4.75 -16.37 -10.43
N LEU A 118 -4.37 -16.42 -9.15
CA LEU A 118 -3.45 -17.42 -8.63
C LEU A 118 -4.17 -18.65 -8.03
N ASP A 119 -5.49 -18.60 -7.95
CA ASP A 119 -6.34 -19.61 -7.29
C ASP A 119 -5.90 -19.92 -5.85
N VAL A 120 -5.29 -18.94 -5.19
CA VAL A 120 -4.79 -19.04 -3.81
C VAL A 120 -4.99 -17.71 -3.10
N ASP A 121 -5.46 -17.76 -1.87
CA ASP A 121 -5.47 -16.57 -0.98
C ASP A 121 -4.03 -16.22 -0.57
N VAL A 122 -3.42 -15.33 -1.34
CA VAL A 122 -2.00 -14.93 -1.16
C VAL A 122 -1.75 -14.28 0.20
N PHE A 123 -2.78 -13.63 0.77
CA PHE A 123 -2.64 -12.93 2.03
C PHE A 123 -3.78 -13.28 3.01
N ALA A 124 -3.44 -13.98 4.08
CA ALA A 124 -4.42 -14.53 5.03
C ALA A 124 -5.36 -13.47 5.64
N ALA A 125 -4.88 -12.24 5.85
CA ALA A 125 -5.68 -11.15 6.39
C ALA A 125 -6.87 -10.78 5.49
N THR A 126 -6.73 -10.93 4.16
CA THR A 126 -7.76 -10.50 3.18
C THR A 126 -8.89 -11.50 2.97
N ARG A 127 -8.87 -12.65 3.66
CA ARG A 127 -9.98 -13.61 3.68
C ARG A 127 -11.26 -13.07 4.34
N SER A 128 -11.13 -12.02 5.15
CA SER A 128 -12.28 -11.33 5.77
C SER A 128 -12.48 -9.94 5.15
N TRP A 129 -13.72 -9.49 5.08
CA TRP A 129 -14.05 -8.12 4.65
C TRP A 129 -13.35 -7.06 5.50
N PHE A 130 -13.25 -7.32 6.81
CA PHE A 130 -12.53 -6.43 7.72
C PHE A 130 -11.05 -6.33 7.36
N GLY A 131 -10.40 -7.46 7.14
CA GLY A 131 -9.00 -7.49 6.72
C GLY A 131 -8.77 -6.84 5.35
N LEU A 132 -9.68 -7.03 4.40
CA LEU A 132 -9.61 -6.37 3.11
C LEU A 132 -9.72 -4.83 3.24
N LEU A 133 -10.62 -4.36 4.09
CA LEU A 133 -10.76 -2.92 4.36
C LEU A 133 -9.53 -2.34 5.08
N THR A 134 -8.90 -3.09 6.00
CA THR A 134 -7.66 -2.64 6.63
C THR A 134 -6.52 -2.52 5.62
N GLN A 135 -6.44 -3.41 4.64
CA GLN A 135 -5.48 -3.29 3.54
C GLN A 135 -5.77 -2.09 2.63
N ALA A 136 -7.05 -1.84 2.31
CA ALA A 136 -7.45 -0.67 1.56
C ALA A 136 -7.08 0.64 2.30
N THR A 137 -7.23 0.69 3.63
CA THR A 137 -6.82 1.86 4.43
C THR A 137 -5.31 2.06 4.41
N ALA A 138 -4.52 0.98 4.41
CA ALA A 138 -3.07 1.06 4.25
C ALA A 138 -2.66 1.60 2.88
N GLY A 139 -3.32 1.15 1.81
CA GLY A 139 -3.15 1.71 0.46
C GLY A 139 -3.53 3.18 0.35
N ALA A 140 -4.61 3.58 1.01
CA ALA A 140 -5.05 4.98 1.08
C ALA A 140 -4.04 5.85 1.85
N PHE A 141 -3.52 5.37 2.96
CA PHE A 141 -2.49 6.07 3.73
C PHE A 141 -1.20 6.25 2.92
N GLY A 142 -0.74 5.19 2.24
CA GLY A 142 0.41 5.29 1.34
C GLY A 142 0.20 6.29 0.21
N GLY A 143 -0.99 6.29 -0.41
CA GLY A 143 -1.36 7.29 -1.41
C GLY A 143 -1.36 8.72 -0.87
N TRP A 144 -1.87 8.92 0.33
CA TRP A 144 -1.82 10.22 0.99
C TRP A 144 -0.37 10.69 1.25
N CYS A 145 0.49 9.81 1.75
CA CYS A 145 1.93 10.10 1.91
C CYS A 145 2.58 10.46 0.58
N CYS A 146 2.33 9.68 -0.46
CA CYS A 146 2.79 9.97 -1.82
C CYS A 146 2.39 11.38 -2.27
N GLY A 147 1.11 11.71 -2.16
CA GLY A 147 0.58 13.01 -2.54
C GLY A 147 1.18 14.18 -1.73
N ARG A 148 1.44 13.98 -0.44
CA ARG A 148 2.05 15.01 0.43
C ARG A 148 3.49 15.33 0.08
N VAL A 149 4.26 14.33 -0.35
CA VAL A 149 5.66 14.52 -0.76
C VAL A 149 5.75 15.15 -2.16
N ARG A 150 4.80 14.84 -3.05
CA ARG A 150 4.82 15.30 -4.45
C ARG A 150 4.31 16.72 -4.66
N ILE A 151 3.36 17.15 -3.88
CA ILE A 151 2.69 18.45 -3.98
C ILE A 151 3.31 19.46 -3.03
#